data_2d4778bb0637234f2ea7442c9bf8a620
#
_entry.id   2d4778bb0637234f2ea7442c9bf8a620
#
_cell.length_a   1.000
_cell.length_b   1.000
_cell.length_c   1.000
_cell.angle_alpha   90.00
_cell.angle_beta   90.00
_cell.angle_gamma   90.00
#
_symmetry.space_group_name_H-M   'P 1'
#
loop_
_entity.id
_entity.type
_entity.pdbx_description
1 polymer ?
#
loop_
_entity_poly.entity_id
_entity_poly.type
_entity_poly.pdbx_seq_one_letter_code
_entity_poly.pdbx_strand_id
1 'polypeptide(L)'
;MVNRVKKEGSAKLPLNNIIDGDCIEVMNSLPENSIDLIFADPPYNLQLKGDLHRPDNSKVDAVDDHWDQFDSFAIYDKFSRDWLKAARRVLKPNGALWVIGSYHNIFRVGTALQDAGFWILNDVIWRKSNPMPNFRGVRLTNAHETMIWAGKTEKSKPTFNYEALKALNDGVQMRSDWHLPICNGNERLKNDVGDKAHPTQKPESLLHRVIVGSTNEGDVILDPFFGSGTTGAVAKKLGRNFIGIEREEEYRKVAAKRIKAIKKYDVDSLKVSTSKRAEPRVPFGQVVERGMLKPGDELYSLNGRHSAKIHADGTLVAHDQRGSIHQVGAALEGAPSCNGWTYWCFKKRGEAIPIDMLRKKIRAEMTP
;
A
#
# COMPACT_ATOMS: atom_id res chain seq x y z
N MET A 1 -12.07 -48.53 -18.92
CA MET A 1 -10.78 -47.81 -18.81
C MET A 1 -11.11 -46.34 -18.63
N VAL A 2 -10.94 -45.81 -17.41
CA VAL A 2 -11.25 -44.40 -17.10
C VAL A 2 -9.97 -43.61 -17.36
N ASN A 3 -9.98 -42.80 -18.42
CA ASN A 3 -8.89 -41.85 -18.72
C ASN A 3 -8.79 -40.81 -17.61
N ARG A 4 -7.75 -40.91 -16.78
CA ARG A 4 -7.33 -39.84 -15.88
C ARG A 4 -6.88 -38.66 -16.73
N VAL A 5 -7.65 -37.56 -16.69
CA VAL A 5 -7.22 -36.24 -17.17
C VAL A 5 -5.96 -35.89 -16.41
N LYS A 6 -4.83 -35.74 -17.10
CA LYS A 6 -3.59 -35.21 -16.56
C LYS A 6 -3.88 -33.79 -16.06
N LYS A 7 -3.65 -33.49 -14.77
CA LYS A 7 -3.54 -32.14 -14.25
C LYS A 7 -2.45 -31.46 -15.05
N GLU A 8 -2.82 -30.49 -15.89
CA GLU A 8 -1.88 -29.57 -16.53
C GLU A 8 -1.06 -28.89 -15.42
N GLY A 9 0.27 -28.91 -15.58
CA GLY A 9 1.20 -28.29 -14.64
C GLY A 9 0.87 -26.80 -14.51
N SER A 10 0.90 -26.28 -13.28
CA SER A 10 0.65 -24.86 -13.00
C SER A 10 1.58 -24.01 -13.86
N ALA A 11 1.02 -23.24 -14.80
CA ALA A 11 1.79 -22.31 -15.62
C ALA A 11 2.55 -21.35 -14.69
N LYS A 12 3.86 -21.25 -14.86
CA LYS A 12 4.71 -20.37 -14.05
C LYS A 12 4.36 -18.92 -14.36
N LEU A 13 4.12 -18.11 -13.31
CA LEU A 13 3.85 -16.67 -13.48
C LEU A 13 5.03 -15.96 -14.19
N PRO A 14 4.76 -15.13 -15.19
CA PRO A 14 5.76 -14.33 -15.90
C PRO A 14 6.19 -13.12 -15.06
N LEU A 15 6.84 -13.37 -13.92
CA LEU A 15 7.24 -12.34 -12.97
C LEU A 15 8.25 -11.36 -13.59
N ASN A 16 8.10 -10.08 -13.24
CA ASN A 16 8.96 -8.97 -13.64
C ASN A 16 9.03 -8.77 -15.16
N ASN A 17 7.92 -9.07 -15.83
CA ASN A 17 7.77 -8.93 -17.27
C ASN A 17 6.65 -7.96 -17.65
N ILE A 18 6.80 -7.38 -18.83
CA ILE A 18 5.76 -6.61 -19.53
C ILE A 18 5.25 -7.50 -20.65
N ILE A 19 3.95 -7.83 -20.62
CA ILE A 19 3.31 -8.73 -21.56
C ILE A 19 2.63 -7.89 -22.64
N ASP A 20 2.87 -8.25 -23.89
CA ASP A 20 2.15 -7.71 -25.04
C ASP A 20 0.76 -8.33 -25.15
N GLY A 21 -0.28 -7.52 -25.24
CA GLY A 21 -1.61 -8.04 -25.49
C GLY A 21 -2.74 -7.27 -24.84
N ASP A 22 -3.95 -7.74 -25.11
CA ASP A 22 -5.16 -7.26 -24.44
C ASP A 22 -5.20 -7.69 -22.99
N CYS A 23 -5.58 -6.77 -22.11
CA CYS A 23 -5.56 -7.01 -20.65
C CYS A 23 -6.50 -8.15 -20.23
N ILE A 24 -7.65 -8.32 -20.90
CA ILE A 24 -8.63 -9.37 -20.56
C ILE A 24 -8.09 -10.73 -20.99
N GLU A 25 -7.59 -10.83 -22.22
CA GLU A 25 -7.02 -12.08 -22.75
C GLU A 25 -5.81 -12.54 -21.94
N VAL A 26 -4.88 -11.62 -21.67
CA VAL A 26 -3.68 -11.94 -20.89
C VAL A 26 -4.05 -12.33 -19.47
N MET A 27 -4.90 -11.54 -18.77
CA MET A 27 -5.32 -11.94 -17.43
C MET A 27 -6.02 -13.30 -17.42
N ASN A 28 -6.83 -13.63 -18.43
CA ASN A 28 -7.49 -14.93 -18.52
C ASN A 28 -6.51 -16.10 -18.74
N SER A 29 -5.32 -15.84 -19.27
CA SER A 29 -4.27 -16.85 -19.42
C SER A 29 -3.46 -17.07 -18.13
N LEU A 30 -3.47 -16.13 -17.18
CA LEU A 30 -2.75 -16.26 -15.92
C LEU A 30 -3.44 -17.25 -14.96
N PRO A 31 -2.69 -17.92 -14.07
CA PRO A 31 -3.26 -18.80 -13.04
C PRO A 31 -4.25 -18.06 -12.14
N GLU A 32 -5.30 -18.75 -11.72
CA GLU A 32 -6.23 -18.21 -10.72
C GLU A 32 -5.56 -18.03 -9.35
N ASN A 33 -6.04 -17.03 -8.58
CA ASN A 33 -5.58 -16.80 -7.20
C ASN A 33 -4.05 -16.67 -7.08
N SER A 34 -3.42 -15.96 -8.03
CA SER A 34 -1.96 -15.88 -8.12
C SER A 34 -1.41 -14.47 -7.83
N ILE A 35 -2.25 -13.44 -7.83
CA ILE A 35 -1.88 -12.03 -7.71
C ILE A 35 -2.25 -11.50 -6.31
N ASP A 36 -1.32 -10.79 -5.66
CA ASP A 36 -1.53 -10.20 -4.34
C ASP A 36 -2.20 -8.83 -4.42
N LEU A 37 -1.78 -7.99 -5.38
CA LEU A 37 -2.29 -6.66 -5.60
C LEU A 37 -2.52 -6.43 -7.09
N ILE A 38 -3.66 -5.85 -7.44
CA ILE A 38 -3.89 -5.25 -8.75
C ILE A 38 -3.98 -3.74 -8.58
N PHE A 39 -3.18 -2.99 -9.33
CA PHE A 39 -3.36 -1.55 -9.52
C PHE A 39 -3.78 -1.30 -10.95
N ALA A 40 -4.93 -0.70 -11.14
CA ALA A 40 -5.54 -0.49 -12.47
C ALA A 40 -5.80 0.99 -12.73
N ASP A 41 -5.28 1.49 -13.84
CA ASP A 41 -5.53 2.82 -14.39
C ASP A 41 -6.23 2.68 -15.76
N PRO A 42 -7.50 2.22 -15.78
CA PRO A 42 -8.20 1.90 -17.03
C PRO A 42 -8.45 3.16 -17.87
N PRO A 43 -8.73 3.03 -19.18
CA PRO A 43 -9.16 4.13 -20.01
C PRO A 43 -10.30 4.91 -19.35
N TYR A 44 -10.24 6.25 -19.45
CA TYR A 44 -11.21 7.14 -18.78
C TYR A 44 -12.44 7.44 -19.66
N ASN A 45 -12.37 7.11 -20.95
CA ASN A 45 -13.40 7.47 -21.92
C ASN A 45 -13.66 8.98 -21.93
N LEU A 46 -12.60 9.77 -22.03
CA LEU A 46 -12.65 11.22 -21.84
C LEU A 46 -13.53 11.95 -22.87
N GLN A 47 -13.76 11.36 -24.05
CA GLN A 47 -14.59 11.90 -25.14
C GLN A 47 -14.31 13.38 -25.42
N LEU A 48 -13.03 13.76 -25.43
CA LEU A 48 -12.62 15.13 -25.72
C LEU A 48 -12.91 15.44 -27.18
N LYS A 49 -13.84 16.34 -27.44
CA LYS A 49 -14.15 16.84 -28.77
C LYS A 49 -13.33 18.10 -29.03
N GLY A 50 -12.38 18.04 -29.97
CA GLY A 50 -11.60 19.16 -30.47
C GLY A 50 -10.37 19.53 -29.64
N ASP A 51 -9.52 20.33 -30.25
CA ASP A 51 -8.25 20.77 -29.69
C ASP A 51 -8.44 21.72 -28.51
N LEU A 52 -7.71 21.46 -27.45
CA LEU A 52 -7.58 22.36 -26.30
C LEU A 52 -6.36 23.26 -26.52
N HIS A 53 -6.55 24.58 -26.43
CA HIS A 53 -5.46 25.55 -26.52
C HIS A 53 -5.28 26.29 -25.19
N ARG A 54 -4.02 26.62 -24.88
CA ARG A 54 -3.68 27.50 -23.76
C ARG A 54 -3.99 28.95 -24.13
N PRO A 55 -3.97 29.88 -23.16
CA PRO A 55 -4.16 31.31 -23.42
C PRO A 55 -3.18 31.91 -24.44
N ASP A 56 -2.00 31.29 -24.61
CA ASP A 56 -0.97 31.67 -25.56
C ASP A 56 -1.16 31.04 -26.96
N ASN A 57 -2.33 30.42 -27.21
CA ASN A 57 -2.68 29.67 -28.41
C ASN A 57 -1.86 28.39 -28.66
N SER A 58 -0.96 28.01 -27.78
CA SER A 58 -0.30 26.71 -27.88
C SER A 58 -1.29 25.57 -27.65
N LYS A 59 -1.21 24.51 -28.48
CA LYS A 59 -2.06 23.31 -28.35
C LYS A 59 -1.73 22.61 -27.01
N VAL A 60 -2.75 22.26 -26.26
CA VAL A 60 -2.60 21.35 -25.12
C VAL A 60 -2.54 19.95 -25.67
N ASP A 61 -1.47 19.23 -25.38
CA ASP A 61 -1.36 17.81 -25.58
C ASP A 61 -2.34 17.11 -24.63
N ALA A 62 -3.57 16.94 -25.11
CA ALA A 62 -4.67 16.28 -24.40
C ALA A 62 -4.72 14.82 -24.80
N VAL A 63 -5.33 13.98 -23.96
CA VAL A 63 -5.51 12.55 -24.26
C VAL A 63 -6.63 12.45 -25.32
N ASP A 64 -6.24 12.29 -26.55
CA ASP A 64 -7.12 12.00 -27.70
C ASP A 64 -6.77 10.65 -28.35
N ASP A 65 -6.02 9.82 -27.66
CA ASP A 65 -5.57 8.52 -28.10
C ASP A 65 -6.76 7.56 -28.34
N HIS A 66 -6.65 6.74 -29.36
CA HIS A 66 -7.69 5.78 -29.77
C HIS A 66 -8.07 4.76 -28.68
N TRP A 67 -7.14 4.44 -27.79
CA TRP A 67 -7.36 3.51 -26.68
C TRP A 67 -8.28 4.08 -25.57
N ASP A 68 -8.48 5.41 -25.51
CA ASP A 68 -9.38 6.07 -24.54
C ASP A 68 -10.77 6.42 -25.14
N GLN A 69 -11.07 5.96 -26.35
CA GLN A 69 -12.32 6.26 -27.05
C GLN A 69 -13.20 5.02 -27.15
N PHE A 70 -14.45 5.15 -26.69
CA PHE A 70 -15.46 4.12 -26.78
C PHE A 70 -16.71 4.70 -27.47
N ASP A 71 -17.28 3.96 -28.39
CA ASP A 71 -18.43 4.42 -29.20
C ASP A 71 -19.68 4.67 -28.35
N SER A 72 -19.81 4.02 -27.22
CA SER A 72 -20.91 4.21 -26.28
C SER A 72 -20.56 3.85 -24.84
N PHE A 73 -21.33 4.37 -23.91
CA PHE A 73 -21.22 3.94 -22.50
C PHE A 73 -21.55 2.45 -22.32
N ALA A 74 -22.40 1.86 -23.13
CA ALA A 74 -22.70 0.43 -23.03
C ALA A 74 -21.47 -0.44 -23.38
N ILE A 75 -20.69 -0.03 -24.38
CA ILE A 75 -19.42 -0.68 -24.75
C ILE A 75 -18.40 -0.50 -23.64
N TYR A 76 -18.27 0.70 -23.09
CA TYR A 76 -17.38 0.98 -21.96
C TYR A 76 -17.74 0.17 -20.71
N ASP A 77 -19.04 0.06 -20.40
CA ASP A 77 -19.51 -0.72 -19.26
C ASP A 77 -19.26 -2.22 -19.48
N LYS A 78 -19.42 -2.72 -20.71
CA LYS A 78 -19.07 -4.11 -21.04
C LYS A 78 -17.56 -4.36 -20.84
N PHE A 79 -16.72 -3.50 -21.39
CA PHE A 79 -15.27 -3.55 -21.18
C PHE A 79 -14.91 -3.55 -19.70
N SER A 80 -15.51 -2.63 -18.92
CA SER A 80 -15.27 -2.52 -17.47
C SER A 80 -15.64 -3.80 -16.74
N ARG A 81 -16.79 -4.40 -17.04
CA ARG A 81 -17.20 -5.68 -16.43
C ARG A 81 -16.26 -6.83 -16.81
N ASP A 82 -15.81 -6.87 -18.06
CA ASP A 82 -15.01 -7.99 -18.55
C ASP A 82 -13.60 -7.99 -17.94
N TRP A 83 -12.91 -6.84 -17.92
CA TRP A 83 -11.59 -6.79 -17.27
C TRP A 83 -11.68 -6.95 -15.74
N LEU A 84 -12.72 -6.44 -15.08
CA LEU A 84 -12.92 -6.65 -13.65
C LEU A 84 -13.16 -8.13 -13.28
N LYS A 85 -13.92 -8.86 -14.12
CA LYS A 85 -14.08 -10.32 -13.94
C LYS A 85 -12.75 -11.06 -14.08
N ALA A 86 -11.95 -10.73 -15.10
CA ALA A 86 -10.64 -11.32 -15.30
C ALA A 86 -9.70 -10.98 -14.13
N ALA A 87 -9.69 -9.73 -13.67
CA ALA A 87 -8.94 -9.29 -12.49
C ALA A 87 -9.34 -10.05 -11.23
N ARG A 88 -10.64 -10.21 -10.98
CA ARG A 88 -11.14 -10.94 -9.82
C ARG A 88 -10.73 -12.41 -9.83
N ARG A 89 -10.67 -13.05 -11.01
CA ARG A 89 -10.24 -14.44 -11.16
C ARG A 89 -8.79 -14.63 -10.70
N VAL A 90 -7.89 -13.78 -11.17
CA VAL A 90 -6.44 -13.91 -10.88
C VAL A 90 -6.07 -13.42 -9.48
N LEU A 91 -6.87 -12.56 -8.87
CA LEU A 91 -6.61 -12.03 -7.54
C LEU A 91 -6.73 -13.13 -6.47
N LYS A 92 -5.76 -13.22 -5.55
CA LYS A 92 -5.79 -14.15 -4.41
C LYS A 92 -7.01 -13.88 -3.51
N PRO A 93 -7.45 -14.84 -2.67
CA PRO A 93 -8.59 -14.64 -1.76
C PRO A 93 -8.45 -13.42 -0.85
N ASN A 94 -7.24 -13.13 -0.39
CA ASN A 94 -6.90 -11.96 0.42
C ASN A 94 -6.14 -10.88 -0.37
N GLY A 95 -6.17 -10.94 -1.70
CA GLY A 95 -5.60 -9.90 -2.56
C GLY A 95 -6.44 -8.64 -2.57
N ALA A 96 -5.84 -7.53 -2.96
CA ALA A 96 -6.47 -6.22 -3.08
C ALA A 96 -6.48 -5.70 -4.51
N LEU A 97 -7.52 -4.95 -4.84
CA LEU A 97 -7.63 -4.18 -6.07
C LEU A 97 -7.66 -2.70 -5.74
N TRP A 98 -6.82 -1.93 -6.42
CA TRP A 98 -6.91 -0.47 -6.49
C TRP A 98 -7.23 -0.05 -7.91
N VAL A 99 -8.26 0.74 -8.09
CA VAL A 99 -8.64 1.32 -9.40
C VAL A 99 -8.64 2.82 -9.27
N ILE A 100 -7.93 3.51 -10.17
CA ILE A 100 -7.94 4.97 -10.23
C ILE A 100 -8.79 5.44 -11.39
N GLY A 101 -9.45 6.57 -11.24
CA GLY A 101 -10.23 7.20 -12.28
C GLY A 101 -10.60 8.63 -11.98
N SER A 102 -11.10 9.30 -13.01
CA SER A 102 -11.66 10.65 -12.90
C SER A 102 -13.19 10.60 -12.83
N TYR A 103 -13.82 11.77 -12.70
CA TYR A 103 -15.28 11.90 -12.74
C TYR A 103 -15.94 11.37 -14.04
N HIS A 104 -15.16 11.15 -15.09
CA HIS A 104 -15.68 10.60 -16.34
C HIS A 104 -16.04 9.12 -16.24
N ASN A 105 -15.28 8.34 -15.47
CA ASN A 105 -15.38 6.89 -15.47
C ASN A 105 -15.58 6.25 -14.11
N ILE A 106 -15.08 6.87 -13.02
CA ILE A 106 -14.96 6.19 -11.73
C ILE A 106 -16.29 5.68 -11.16
N PHE A 107 -17.38 6.39 -11.39
CA PHE A 107 -18.71 5.98 -10.91
C PHE A 107 -19.21 4.72 -11.65
N ARG A 108 -18.98 4.63 -12.98
CA ARG A 108 -19.31 3.44 -13.78
C ARG A 108 -18.44 2.26 -13.42
N VAL A 109 -17.14 2.48 -13.30
CA VAL A 109 -16.19 1.45 -12.87
C VAL A 109 -16.52 0.98 -11.46
N GLY A 110 -16.86 1.89 -10.54
CA GLY A 110 -17.26 1.54 -9.17
C GLY A 110 -18.51 0.66 -9.13
N THR A 111 -19.53 0.96 -9.93
CA THR A 111 -20.72 0.11 -10.08
C THR A 111 -20.36 -1.27 -10.64
N ALA A 112 -19.61 -1.32 -11.75
CA ALA A 112 -19.18 -2.58 -12.35
C ALA A 112 -18.32 -3.44 -11.41
N LEU A 113 -17.51 -2.80 -10.56
CA LEU A 113 -16.69 -3.44 -9.55
C LEU A 113 -17.56 -4.13 -8.47
N GLN A 114 -18.57 -3.43 -7.95
CA GLN A 114 -19.51 -4.00 -6.98
C GLN A 114 -20.34 -5.13 -7.61
N ASP A 115 -20.84 -4.95 -8.83
CA ASP A 115 -21.58 -5.97 -9.59
C ASP A 115 -20.72 -7.22 -9.85
N ALA A 116 -19.41 -7.06 -10.05
CA ALA A 116 -18.46 -8.16 -10.18
C ALA A 116 -18.19 -8.89 -8.84
N GLY A 117 -18.71 -8.40 -7.71
CA GLY A 117 -18.62 -9.01 -6.39
C GLY A 117 -17.35 -8.65 -5.61
N PHE A 118 -16.68 -7.55 -5.95
CA PHE A 118 -15.66 -6.98 -5.10
C PHE A 118 -16.28 -6.26 -3.90
N TRP A 119 -15.57 -6.21 -2.79
CA TRP A 119 -15.97 -5.48 -1.59
C TRP A 119 -15.14 -4.22 -1.42
N ILE A 120 -15.79 -3.05 -1.54
CA ILE A 120 -15.11 -1.75 -1.38
C ILE A 120 -14.73 -1.56 0.08
N LEU A 121 -13.47 -1.27 0.34
CA LEU A 121 -12.90 -0.97 1.65
C LEU A 121 -12.85 0.52 1.92
N ASN A 122 -12.37 1.30 0.94
CA ASN A 122 -12.39 2.76 0.94
C ASN A 122 -12.44 3.31 -0.48
N ASP A 123 -12.98 4.52 -0.61
CA ASP A 123 -12.58 5.47 -1.63
C ASP A 123 -11.43 6.33 -1.10
N VAL A 124 -10.51 6.68 -1.98
CA VAL A 124 -9.36 7.52 -1.66
C VAL A 124 -9.25 8.63 -2.69
N ILE A 125 -9.21 9.88 -2.23
CA ILE A 125 -9.12 11.04 -3.09
C ILE A 125 -7.66 11.47 -3.21
N TRP A 126 -7.09 11.32 -4.41
CA TRP A 126 -5.82 11.95 -4.71
C TRP A 126 -6.04 13.41 -5.08
N ARG A 127 -5.77 14.32 -4.13
CA ARG A 127 -5.75 15.77 -4.36
C ARG A 127 -4.42 16.17 -4.98
N LYS A 128 -4.50 16.72 -6.19
CA LYS A 128 -3.32 17.20 -6.92
C LYS A 128 -2.83 18.51 -6.32
N SER A 129 -1.57 18.60 -5.91
CA SER A 129 -1.01 19.86 -5.39
C SER A 129 -0.81 20.92 -6.48
N ASN A 130 -0.70 20.48 -7.74
CA ASN A 130 -0.46 21.32 -8.92
C ASN A 130 -1.37 20.90 -10.09
N PRO A 131 -2.72 20.99 -9.92
CA PRO A 131 -3.66 20.60 -10.97
C PRO A 131 -3.55 21.51 -12.18
N MET A 132 -3.75 20.93 -13.38
CA MET A 132 -3.84 21.74 -14.61
C MET A 132 -5.10 22.59 -14.57
N PRO A 133 -5.00 23.91 -14.80
CA PRO A 133 -6.17 24.81 -14.81
C PRO A 133 -7.14 24.47 -15.95
N ASN A 134 -8.40 24.82 -15.76
CA ASN A 134 -9.36 24.83 -16.86
C ASN A 134 -9.17 26.10 -17.67
N PHE A 135 -8.44 26.01 -18.77
CA PHE A 135 -8.06 27.19 -19.59
C PHE A 135 -9.26 27.93 -20.19
N ARG A 136 -10.39 27.27 -20.39
CA ARG A 136 -11.62 27.94 -20.88
C ARG A 136 -12.40 28.66 -19.79
N GLY A 137 -12.10 28.44 -18.52
CA GLY A 137 -12.80 29.07 -17.39
C GLY A 137 -14.29 28.70 -17.26
N VAL A 138 -14.75 27.64 -17.93
CA VAL A 138 -16.17 27.25 -17.98
C VAL A 138 -16.51 26.08 -17.04
N ARG A 139 -15.54 25.52 -16.38
CA ARG A 139 -15.68 24.45 -15.39
C ARG A 139 -14.67 24.62 -14.28
N LEU A 140 -14.90 23.91 -13.18
CA LEU A 140 -13.91 23.82 -12.09
C LEU A 140 -12.63 23.16 -12.58
N THR A 141 -11.50 23.54 -12.01
CA THR A 141 -10.23 22.84 -12.19
C THR A 141 -10.36 21.41 -11.69
N ASN A 142 -9.95 20.42 -12.51
CA ASN A 142 -9.96 19.00 -12.10
C ASN A 142 -8.82 18.72 -11.12
N ALA A 143 -9.03 19.09 -9.86
CA ALA A 143 -8.00 19.08 -8.83
C ALA A 143 -7.83 17.74 -8.12
N HIS A 144 -8.60 16.71 -8.47
CA HIS A 144 -8.46 15.39 -7.85
C HIS A 144 -8.81 14.24 -8.81
N GLU A 145 -8.36 13.07 -8.45
CA GLU A 145 -8.82 11.78 -8.99
C GLU A 145 -9.24 10.89 -7.82
N THR A 146 -10.16 9.98 -8.08
CA THR A 146 -10.66 9.04 -7.08
C THR A 146 -10.04 7.67 -7.32
N MET A 147 -9.58 7.05 -6.23
CA MET A 147 -9.19 5.64 -6.23
C MET A 147 -10.19 4.84 -5.41
N ILE A 148 -10.54 3.66 -5.89
CA ILE A 148 -11.33 2.68 -5.14
C ILE A 148 -10.40 1.58 -4.68
N TRP A 149 -10.34 1.34 -3.37
CA TRP A 149 -9.65 0.22 -2.76
C TRP A 149 -10.66 -0.86 -2.39
N ALA A 150 -10.45 -2.07 -2.89
CA ALA A 150 -11.39 -3.17 -2.69
C ALA A 150 -10.67 -4.50 -2.41
N GLY A 151 -11.29 -5.34 -1.60
CA GLY A 151 -10.97 -6.75 -1.45
C GLY A 151 -11.73 -7.61 -2.46
N LYS A 152 -11.25 -8.84 -2.71
CA LYS A 152 -11.89 -9.78 -3.63
C LYS A 152 -13.33 -10.12 -3.24
N THR A 153 -13.62 -10.17 -1.93
CA THR A 153 -14.95 -10.43 -1.35
C THR A 153 -15.06 -9.71 0.00
N GLU A 154 -16.25 -9.65 0.58
CA GLU A 154 -16.48 -9.14 1.94
C GLU A 154 -15.63 -9.85 3.01
N LYS A 155 -15.37 -11.16 2.83
CA LYS A 155 -14.58 -11.96 3.77
C LYS A 155 -13.08 -11.84 3.58
N SER A 156 -12.62 -11.20 2.53
CA SER A 156 -11.20 -10.98 2.25
C SER A 156 -10.54 -10.14 3.33
N LYS A 157 -9.30 -10.47 3.65
CA LYS A 157 -8.46 -9.72 4.60
C LYS A 157 -7.19 -9.27 3.87
N PRO A 158 -7.27 -8.24 3.03
CA PRO A 158 -6.12 -7.75 2.30
C PRO A 158 -5.03 -7.25 3.24
N THR A 159 -3.79 -7.31 2.78
CA THR A 159 -2.67 -6.68 3.47
C THR A 159 -2.93 -5.20 3.66
N PHE A 160 -2.80 -4.73 4.90
CA PHE A 160 -2.86 -3.31 5.25
C PHE A 160 -1.76 -2.97 6.25
N ASN A 161 -0.70 -2.36 5.77
CA ASN A 161 0.47 -2.02 6.55
C ASN A 161 0.26 -0.69 7.28
N TYR A 162 -0.62 -0.71 8.30
CA TYR A 162 -1.06 0.46 9.06
C TYR A 162 0.10 1.29 9.60
N GLU A 163 1.09 0.65 10.25
CA GLU A 163 2.22 1.37 10.85
C GLU A 163 3.16 1.96 9.80
N ALA A 164 3.30 1.31 8.64
CA ALA A 164 4.07 1.85 7.52
C ALA A 164 3.40 3.11 6.96
N LEU A 165 2.09 3.07 6.74
CA LEU A 165 1.33 4.24 6.28
C LEU A 165 1.33 5.38 7.32
N LYS A 166 1.27 5.04 8.61
CA LYS A 166 1.38 5.99 9.70
C LYS A 166 2.76 6.65 9.74
N ALA A 167 3.84 5.87 9.52
CA ALA A 167 5.19 6.41 9.42
C ALA A 167 5.36 7.35 8.23
N LEU A 168 4.73 7.05 7.07
CA LEU A 168 4.70 7.93 5.91
C LEU A 168 3.87 9.21 6.13
N ASN A 169 3.16 9.33 7.24
CA ASN A 169 2.31 10.46 7.60
C ASN A 169 2.66 11.04 8.98
N ASP A 170 3.95 11.17 9.27
CA ASP A 170 4.52 11.78 10.48
C ASP A 170 3.97 11.19 11.79
N GLY A 171 3.71 9.88 11.81
CA GLY A 171 3.18 9.18 12.98
C GLY A 171 1.68 9.33 13.21
N VAL A 172 0.97 10.00 12.31
CA VAL A 172 -0.51 10.14 12.32
C VAL A 172 -1.15 9.13 11.36
N GLN A 173 -2.32 8.62 11.72
CA GLN A 173 -3.06 7.70 10.84
C GLN A 173 -3.25 8.31 9.45
N MET A 174 -2.93 7.53 8.40
CA MET A 174 -3.13 7.94 7.02
C MET A 174 -4.63 8.12 6.74
N ARG A 175 -4.95 9.25 6.13
CA ARG A 175 -6.32 9.61 5.73
C ARG A 175 -6.60 9.15 4.30
N SER A 176 -7.86 9.21 3.90
CA SER A 176 -8.30 8.89 2.54
C SER A 176 -8.23 10.07 1.56
N ASP A 177 -7.66 11.21 1.97
CA ASP A 177 -7.42 12.39 1.12
C ASP A 177 -5.90 12.62 0.97
N TRP A 178 -5.33 12.13 -0.10
CA TRP A 178 -3.89 12.20 -0.34
C TRP A 178 -3.48 13.43 -1.14
N HIS A 179 -2.70 14.32 -0.56
CA HIS A 179 -2.19 15.51 -1.23
C HIS A 179 -0.82 15.21 -1.85
N LEU A 180 -0.79 14.97 -3.16
CA LEU A 180 0.42 14.59 -3.91
C LEU A 180 0.47 15.34 -5.25
N PRO A 181 1.67 15.68 -5.77
CA PRO A 181 1.79 16.31 -7.08
C PRO A 181 1.41 15.34 -8.21
N ILE A 182 1.05 15.91 -9.36
CA ILE A 182 1.03 15.16 -10.63
C ILE A 182 2.48 14.85 -11.05
N CYS A 183 2.65 13.84 -11.90
CA CYS A 183 3.95 13.53 -12.48
C CYS A 183 4.45 14.72 -13.32
N ASN A 184 5.61 15.28 -12.97
CA ASN A 184 6.24 16.42 -13.63
C ASN A 184 7.77 16.38 -13.51
N GLY A 185 8.43 17.39 -14.08
CA GLY A 185 9.89 17.55 -13.98
C GLY A 185 10.68 16.33 -14.46
N ASN A 186 11.68 15.94 -13.69
CA ASN A 186 12.58 14.83 -14.02
C ASN A 186 11.92 13.44 -13.93
N GLU A 187 10.79 13.32 -13.22
CA GLU A 187 10.03 12.08 -13.15
C GLU A 187 9.28 11.79 -14.45
N ARG A 188 8.90 12.84 -15.19
CA ARG A 188 8.17 12.73 -16.45
C ARG A 188 9.07 12.13 -17.53
N LEU A 189 8.70 10.95 -18.00
CA LEU A 189 9.42 10.31 -19.10
C LEU A 189 9.21 11.07 -20.40
N LYS A 190 10.28 11.15 -21.18
CA LYS A 190 10.27 11.76 -22.51
C LYS A 190 10.64 10.70 -23.55
N ASN A 191 10.07 10.85 -24.73
CA ASN A 191 10.47 10.10 -25.91
C ASN A 191 11.81 10.65 -26.49
N ASP A 192 12.30 10.03 -27.54
CA ASP A 192 13.59 10.39 -28.15
C ASP A 192 13.59 11.78 -28.80
N VAL A 193 12.41 12.38 -29.07
CA VAL A 193 12.27 13.76 -29.59
C VAL A 193 12.00 14.79 -28.49
N GLY A 194 11.97 14.38 -27.23
CA GLY A 194 11.82 15.27 -26.08
C GLY A 194 10.39 15.51 -25.61
N ASP A 195 9.40 14.96 -26.29
CA ASP A 195 7.99 15.03 -25.90
C ASP A 195 7.66 14.04 -24.77
N LYS A 196 6.46 14.19 -24.19
CA LYS A 196 5.97 13.26 -23.17
C LYS A 196 5.86 11.85 -23.77
N ALA A 197 6.53 10.88 -23.15
CA ALA A 197 6.47 9.49 -23.58
C ALA A 197 5.10 8.82 -23.29
N HIS A 198 4.32 9.38 -22.37
CA HIS A 198 2.95 8.92 -22.05
C HIS A 198 2.14 10.10 -21.52
N PRO A 199 0.93 10.35 -22.01
CA PRO A 199 0.15 11.55 -21.66
C PRO A 199 -0.26 11.58 -20.19
N THR A 200 -0.63 10.45 -19.62
CA THR A 200 -1.22 10.30 -18.27
C THR A 200 -0.34 9.57 -17.26
N GLN A 201 1.01 9.66 -17.39
CA GLN A 201 1.92 9.02 -16.45
C GLN A 201 1.54 9.37 -14.99
N LYS A 202 1.29 8.34 -14.17
CA LYS A 202 1.03 8.52 -12.74
C LYS A 202 2.31 8.78 -11.95
N PRO A 203 2.28 9.58 -10.87
CA PRO A 203 3.46 9.85 -10.05
C PRO A 203 3.88 8.63 -9.23
N GLU A 204 5.19 8.42 -9.08
CA GLU A 204 5.73 7.32 -8.27
C GLU A 204 5.30 7.41 -6.80
N SER A 205 5.15 8.62 -6.26
CA SER A 205 4.70 8.85 -4.89
C SER A 205 3.32 8.24 -4.60
N LEU A 206 2.41 8.25 -5.59
CA LEU A 206 1.09 7.63 -5.49
C LEU A 206 1.23 6.10 -5.38
N LEU A 207 1.98 5.50 -6.31
CA LEU A 207 2.21 4.06 -6.36
C LEU A 207 3.03 3.58 -5.16
N HIS A 208 3.99 4.38 -4.68
CA HIS A 208 4.76 4.07 -3.46
C HIS A 208 3.81 3.86 -2.27
N ARG A 209 2.88 4.79 -2.06
CA ARG A 209 1.92 4.73 -0.96
C ARG A 209 0.97 3.54 -1.07
N VAL A 210 0.43 3.28 -2.26
CA VAL A 210 -0.42 2.12 -2.53
C VAL A 210 0.34 0.81 -2.27
N ILE A 211 1.53 0.66 -2.83
CA ILE A 211 2.31 -0.58 -2.77
C ILE A 211 2.80 -0.86 -1.34
N VAL A 212 3.37 0.13 -0.66
CA VAL A 212 3.81 -0.03 0.74
C VAL A 212 2.64 -0.35 1.65
N GLY A 213 1.49 0.31 1.43
CA GLY A 213 0.30 0.11 2.27
C GLY A 213 -0.40 -1.23 2.07
N SER A 214 -0.33 -1.81 0.86
CA SER A 214 -1.17 -2.95 0.46
C SER A 214 -0.41 -4.23 0.11
N THR A 215 0.93 -4.25 0.24
CA THR A 215 1.77 -5.42 -0.09
C THR A 215 2.94 -5.59 0.85
N ASN A 216 3.50 -6.80 0.87
CA ASN A 216 4.76 -7.13 1.51
C ASN A 216 5.86 -7.37 0.46
N GLU A 217 7.13 -7.41 0.89
CA GLU A 217 8.25 -7.75 0.00
C GLU A 217 8.03 -9.15 -0.61
N GLY A 218 8.30 -9.28 -1.91
CA GLY A 218 8.10 -10.52 -2.67
C GLY A 218 6.70 -10.72 -3.24
N ASP A 219 5.68 -9.97 -2.78
CA ASP A 219 4.32 -10.04 -3.33
C ASP A 219 4.29 -9.71 -4.82
N VAL A 220 3.28 -10.22 -5.52
CA VAL A 220 3.08 -10.06 -6.96
C VAL A 220 2.04 -8.99 -7.24
N ILE A 221 2.44 -7.96 -7.96
CA ILE A 221 1.59 -6.84 -8.37
C ILE A 221 1.28 -6.97 -9.85
N LEU A 222 0.01 -6.93 -10.22
CA LEU A 222 -0.44 -6.88 -11.61
C LEU A 222 -0.94 -5.47 -11.93
N ASP A 223 -0.48 -4.94 -13.05
CA ASP A 223 -1.04 -3.72 -13.65
C ASP A 223 -1.54 -4.05 -15.07
N PRO A 224 -2.87 -4.13 -15.26
CA PRO A 224 -3.46 -4.48 -16.55
C PRO A 224 -3.46 -3.34 -17.57
N PHE A 225 -3.05 -2.12 -17.17
CA PHE A 225 -2.99 -0.91 -17.99
C PHE A 225 -1.63 -0.22 -17.79
N PHE A 226 -0.55 -0.91 -18.14
CA PHE A 226 0.80 -0.64 -17.65
C PHE A 226 1.39 0.70 -18.09
N GLY A 227 1.04 1.18 -19.29
CA GLY A 227 1.48 2.46 -19.83
C GLY A 227 2.99 2.67 -19.72
N SER A 228 3.39 3.75 -19.06
CA SER A 228 4.81 4.10 -18.85
C SER A 228 5.52 3.26 -17.76
N GLY A 229 4.86 2.27 -17.17
CA GLY A 229 5.45 1.33 -16.22
C GLY A 229 5.73 1.88 -14.83
N THR A 230 4.97 2.87 -14.35
CA THR A 230 5.19 3.44 -13.00
C THR A 230 5.01 2.38 -11.92
N THR A 231 3.99 1.53 -12.04
CA THR A 231 3.72 0.43 -11.09
C THR A 231 4.90 -0.53 -11.02
N GLY A 232 5.42 -0.99 -12.16
CA GLY A 232 6.57 -1.89 -12.21
C GLY A 232 7.86 -1.25 -11.69
N ALA A 233 8.05 0.04 -11.98
CA ALA A 233 9.19 0.81 -11.49
C ALA A 233 9.21 0.87 -9.96
N VAL A 234 8.08 1.21 -9.33
CA VAL A 234 7.96 1.30 -7.87
C VAL A 234 7.98 -0.09 -7.23
N ALA A 235 7.30 -1.09 -7.82
CA ALA A 235 7.36 -2.47 -7.37
C ALA A 235 8.81 -2.98 -7.28
N LYS A 236 9.60 -2.78 -8.34
CA LYS A 236 11.02 -3.18 -8.37
C LYS A 236 11.85 -2.45 -7.32
N LYS A 237 11.69 -1.11 -7.17
CA LYS A 237 12.38 -0.33 -6.11
C LYS A 237 12.13 -0.94 -4.72
N LEU A 238 10.87 -1.31 -4.46
CA LEU A 238 10.40 -1.80 -3.18
C LEU A 238 10.54 -3.33 -3.00
N GLY A 239 11.17 -4.05 -3.92
CA GLY A 239 11.40 -5.49 -3.78
C GLY A 239 10.16 -6.36 -3.98
N ARG A 240 9.14 -5.85 -4.65
CA ARG A 240 7.97 -6.61 -5.09
C ARG A 240 8.17 -7.13 -6.50
N ASN A 241 7.49 -8.22 -6.84
CA ASN A 241 7.39 -8.69 -8.21
C ASN A 241 6.25 -7.97 -8.92
N PHE A 242 6.38 -7.78 -10.23
CA PHE A 242 5.32 -7.17 -11.03
C PHE A 242 5.03 -8.00 -12.29
N ILE A 243 3.83 -7.81 -12.82
CA ILE A 243 3.41 -8.22 -14.16
C ILE A 243 2.70 -7.00 -14.75
N GLY A 244 3.21 -6.47 -15.85
CA GLY A 244 2.57 -5.38 -16.59
C GLY A 244 1.93 -5.91 -17.86
N ILE A 245 0.75 -5.43 -18.22
CA ILE A 245 0.12 -5.73 -19.51
C ILE A 245 0.00 -4.41 -20.27
N GLU A 246 0.51 -4.39 -21.50
CA GLU A 246 0.49 -3.19 -22.33
C GLU A 246 0.47 -3.60 -23.80
N ARG A 247 -0.50 -3.10 -24.56
CA ARG A 247 -0.64 -3.42 -25.99
C ARG A 247 0.16 -2.50 -26.89
N GLU A 248 0.42 -1.26 -26.46
CA GLU A 248 1.15 -0.27 -27.26
C GLU A 248 2.66 -0.52 -27.17
N GLU A 249 3.28 -0.85 -28.32
CA GLU A 249 4.70 -1.20 -28.38
C GLU A 249 5.61 -0.08 -27.88
N GLU A 250 5.29 1.17 -28.19
CA GLU A 250 6.06 2.35 -27.76
C GLU A 250 6.07 2.48 -26.24
N TYR A 251 4.91 2.30 -25.60
CA TYR A 251 4.83 2.35 -24.13
C TYR A 251 5.59 1.20 -23.49
N ARG A 252 5.53 -0.02 -24.08
CA ARG A 252 6.33 -1.16 -23.60
C ARG A 252 7.83 -0.87 -23.66
N LYS A 253 8.32 -0.27 -24.75
CA LYS A 253 9.75 0.10 -24.91
C LYS A 253 10.20 1.09 -23.83
N VAL A 254 9.39 2.14 -23.62
CA VAL A 254 9.67 3.18 -22.61
C VAL A 254 9.67 2.57 -21.21
N ALA A 255 8.65 1.79 -20.86
CA ALA A 255 8.53 1.12 -19.57
C ALA A 255 9.69 0.15 -19.33
N ALA A 256 10.07 -0.66 -20.31
CA ALA A 256 11.19 -1.59 -20.22
C ALA A 256 12.53 -0.86 -19.98
N LYS A 257 12.80 0.23 -20.73
CA LYS A 257 13.99 1.09 -20.54
C LYS A 257 14.05 1.66 -19.13
N ARG A 258 12.92 2.22 -18.65
CA ARG A 258 12.78 2.75 -17.28
C ARG A 258 13.09 1.69 -16.23
N ILE A 259 12.40 0.55 -16.28
CA ILE A 259 12.51 -0.50 -15.27
C ILE A 259 13.90 -1.14 -15.26
N LYS A 260 14.55 -1.29 -16.44
CA LYS A 260 15.91 -1.78 -16.54
C LYS A 260 16.90 -0.89 -15.76
N ALA A 261 16.74 0.42 -15.81
CA ALA A 261 17.60 1.38 -15.12
C ALA A 261 17.41 1.41 -13.59
N ILE A 262 16.30 0.88 -13.08
CA ILE A 262 15.99 0.93 -11.66
C ILE A 262 16.78 -0.12 -10.88
N LYS A 263 17.39 0.33 -9.78
CA LYS A 263 17.99 -0.53 -8.75
C LYS A 263 17.00 -0.75 -7.62
N LYS A 264 16.87 -1.99 -7.15
CA LYS A 264 16.13 -2.32 -5.92
C LYS A 264 16.85 -1.66 -4.73
N TYR A 265 16.09 -1.15 -3.77
CA TYR A 265 16.64 -0.70 -2.49
C TYR A 265 17.27 -1.90 -1.74
N ASP A 266 18.22 -1.63 -0.85
CA ASP A 266 18.82 -2.68 -0.03
C ASP A 266 17.79 -3.28 0.94
N VAL A 267 18.03 -4.53 1.37
CA VAL A 267 17.08 -5.31 2.18
C VAL A 267 16.73 -4.62 3.49
N ASP A 268 17.70 -3.92 4.12
CA ASP A 268 17.43 -3.24 5.37
C ASP A 268 16.54 -2.01 5.19
N SER A 269 16.73 -1.28 4.08
CA SER A 269 15.89 -0.14 3.70
C SER A 269 14.45 -0.54 3.32
N LEU A 270 14.21 -1.80 2.96
CA LEU A 270 12.87 -2.29 2.62
C LEU A 270 12.03 -2.67 3.84
N LYS A 271 12.63 -2.78 5.01
CA LYS A 271 11.90 -3.10 6.24
C LYS A 271 10.94 -1.97 6.59
N VAL A 272 9.66 -2.30 6.67
CA VAL A 272 8.61 -1.35 7.07
C VAL A 272 8.27 -1.50 8.54
N SER A 273 7.77 -0.43 9.15
CA SER A 273 7.26 -0.46 10.51
C SER A 273 6.07 -1.43 10.61
N THR A 274 6.16 -2.39 11.53
CA THR A 274 5.10 -3.36 11.79
C THR A 274 4.30 -3.00 13.04
N SER A 275 3.05 -3.46 13.11
CA SER A 275 2.22 -3.22 14.28
C SER A 275 2.78 -3.92 15.51
N LYS A 276 3.00 -3.17 16.59
CA LYS A 276 3.35 -3.75 17.91
C LYS A 276 2.27 -4.72 18.42
N ARG A 277 1.05 -4.66 17.90
CA ARG A 277 -0.04 -5.61 18.22
C ARG A 277 0.18 -6.99 17.60
N ALA A 278 0.97 -7.11 16.55
CA ALA A 278 1.34 -8.39 15.94
C ALA A 278 2.42 -9.12 16.75
N GLU A 279 3.12 -8.44 17.65
CA GLU A 279 4.13 -9.06 18.52
C GLU A 279 3.47 -9.92 19.59
N PRO A 280 4.00 -11.10 19.93
CA PRO A 280 3.48 -11.92 21.01
C PRO A 280 3.32 -11.13 22.31
N ARG A 281 2.13 -11.27 22.93
CA ARG A 281 1.87 -10.61 24.22
C ARG A 281 2.73 -11.27 25.32
N VAL A 282 3.61 -10.51 25.90
CA VAL A 282 4.44 -10.93 27.04
C VAL A 282 3.98 -10.15 28.27
N PRO A 283 3.28 -10.78 29.22
CA PRO A 283 2.94 -10.17 30.52
C PRO A 283 4.20 -9.91 31.34
N PHE A 284 4.19 -8.90 32.22
CA PHE A 284 5.34 -8.62 33.09
C PHE A 284 5.67 -9.80 34.03
N GLY A 285 4.65 -10.55 34.45
CA GLY A 285 4.83 -11.77 35.25
C GLY A 285 5.81 -12.77 34.63
N GLN A 286 5.84 -12.90 33.28
CA GLN A 286 6.81 -13.78 32.61
C GLN A 286 8.29 -13.35 32.82
N VAL A 287 8.55 -12.06 33.00
CA VAL A 287 9.89 -11.58 33.31
C VAL A 287 10.34 -12.08 34.69
N VAL A 288 9.40 -12.10 35.64
CA VAL A 288 9.60 -12.61 37.01
C VAL A 288 9.69 -14.14 37.02
N GLU A 289 8.78 -14.84 36.39
CA GLU A 289 8.75 -16.31 36.25
C GLU A 289 10.03 -16.86 35.63
N ARG A 290 10.62 -16.15 34.66
CA ARG A 290 11.86 -16.53 34.00
C ARG A 290 13.12 -16.12 34.82
N GLY A 291 12.95 -15.53 35.98
CA GLY A 291 14.05 -15.11 36.86
C GLY A 291 14.91 -13.96 36.33
N MET A 292 14.43 -13.23 35.31
CA MET A 292 15.13 -12.06 34.76
C MET A 292 15.10 -10.87 35.73
N LEU A 293 14.05 -10.77 36.53
CA LEU A 293 13.89 -9.94 37.72
C LEU A 293 13.28 -10.82 38.79
N LYS A 294 13.54 -10.49 40.06
CA LYS A 294 13.12 -11.31 41.20
C LYS A 294 12.12 -10.55 42.08
N PRO A 295 11.21 -11.24 42.77
CA PRO A 295 10.46 -10.62 43.85
C PRO A 295 11.41 -9.93 44.87
N GLY A 296 11.08 -8.70 45.23
CA GLY A 296 11.91 -7.84 46.07
C GLY A 296 12.84 -6.90 45.30
N ASP A 297 13.11 -7.15 44.00
CA ASP A 297 13.85 -6.20 43.19
C ASP A 297 13.10 -4.87 43.08
N GLU A 298 13.86 -3.79 43.00
CA GLU A 298 13.34 -2.44 42.92
C GLU A 298 13.47 -1.89 41.48
N LEU A 299 12.36 -1.38 40.96
CA LEU A 299 12.29 -0.67 39.67
C LEU A 299 12.27 0.84 39.94
N TYR A 300 12.81 1.59 39.01
CA TYR A 300 12.88 3.06 39.07
C TYR A 300 12.19 3.67 37.86
N SER A 301 11.50 4.80 38.04
CA SER A 301 11.03 5.57 36.88
C SER A 301 12.23 6.08 36.06
N LEU A 302 12.05 6.29 34.76
CA LEU A 302 13.11 6.74 33.86
C LEU A 302 13.79 8.04 34.33
N ASN A 303 13.05 8.93 35.00
CA ASN A 303 13.54 10.19 35.56
C ASN A 303 14.07 10.03 36.99
N GLY A 304 14.07 8.82 37.57
CA GLY A 304 14.54 8.51 38.90
C GLY A 304 13.68 9.03 40.07
N ARG A 305 12.52 9.63 39.80
CA ARG A 305 11.66 10.25 40.84
C ARG A 305 10.89 9.25 41.68
N HIS A 306 10.55 8.10 41.10
CA HIS A 306 9.73 7.07 41.72
C HIS A 306 10.43 5.73 41.71
N SER A 307 10.18 4.94 42.74
CA SER A 307 10.60 3.55 42.81
C SER A 307 9.44 2.64 43.21
N ALA A 308 9.49 1.37 42.82
CA ALA A 308 8.50 0.36 43.17
C ALA A 308 9.15 -1.01 43.34
N LYS A 309 8.69 -1.80 44.32
CA LYS A 309 9.14 -3.18 44.54
C LYS A 309 8.29 -4.17 43.76
N ILE A 310 8.95 -5.18 43.22
CA ILE A 310 8.31 -6.31 42.54
C ILE A 310 7.86 -7.32 43.60
N HIS A 311 6.56 -7.73 43.50
CA HIS A 311 6.01 -8.82 44.29
C HIS A 311 6.04 -10.15 43.54
N ALA A 312 5.86 -11.26 44.29
CA ALA A 312 5.94 -12.62 43.75
C ALA A 312 4.91 -12.90 42.61
N ASP A 313 3.80 -12.21 42.64
CA ASP A 313 2.72 -12.30 41.65
C ASP A 313 2.96 -11.39 40.42
N GLY A 314 4.13 -10.73 40.32
CA GLY A 314 4.45 -9.79 39.24
C GLY A 314 3.75 -8.43 39.38
N THR A 315 3.07 -8.14 40.48
CA THR A 315 2.58 -6.79 40.75
C THR A 315 3.70 -5.90 41.30
N LEU A 316 3.55 -4.60 41.08
CA LEU A 316 4.42 -3.59 41.71
C LEU A 316 3.71 -2.97 42.91
N VAL A 317 4.52 -2.61 43.91
CA VAL A 317 4.09 -1.83 45.07
C VAL A 317 4.98 -0.63 45.23
N ALA A 318 4.38 0.56 45.32
CA ALA A 318 5.04 1.83 45.60
C ALA A 318 4.14 2.68 46.50
N HIS A 319 4.61 3.05 47.69
CA HIS A 319 3.78 3.72 48.69
C HIS A 319 2.45 2.94 48.89
N ASP A 320 1.33 3.60 48.77
CA ASP A 320 -0.01 3.00 48.92
C ASP A 320 -0.58 2.38 47.66
N GLN A 321 0.21 2.41 46.54
CA GLN A 321 -0.22 1.93 45.23
C GLN A 321 0.25 0.50 45.01
N ARG A 322 -0.68 -0.38 44.61
CA ARG A 322 -0.41 -1.75 44.18
C ARG A 322 -1.13 -2.07 42.89
N GLY A 323 -0.46 -2.72 41.96
CA GLY A 323 -1.08 -3.12 40.70
C GLY A 323 -0.08 -3.53 39.63
N SER A 324 -0.52 -3.54 38.38
CA SER A 324 0.37 -3.81 37.25
C SER A 324 1.39 -2.68 37.05
N ILE A 325 2.46 -2.97 36.27
CA ILE A 325 3.46 -1.97 35.88
C ILE A 325 2.84 -0.71 35.27
N HIS A 326 1.69 -0.85 34.60
CA HIS A 326 0.98 0.28 33.97
C HIS A 326 0.19 1.09 35.01
N GLN A 327 -0.52 0.41 35.89
CA GLN A 327 -1.38 1.05 36.91
C GLN A 327 -0.56 1.83 37.92
N VAL A 328 0.51 1.21 38.46
CA VAL A 328 1.36 1.89 39.43
C VAL A 328 2.11 3.07 38.80
N GLY A 329 2.61 2.93 37.57
CA GLY A 329 3.23 4.05 36.87
C GLY A 329 2.25 5.20 36.60
N ALA A 330 1.03 4.91 36.19
CA ALA A 330 0.00 5.92 35.98
C ALA A 330 -0.41 6.64 37.28
N ALA A 331 -0.57 5.89 38.36
CA ALA A 331 -0.94 6.45 39.66
C ALA A 331 0.13 7.40 40.22
N LEU A 332 1.42 7.02 40.13
CA LEU A 332 2.53 7.85 40.60
C LEU A 332 2.73 9.13 39.79
N GLU A 333 2.41 9.09 38.50
CA GLU A 333 2.49 10.29 37.62
C GLU A 333 1.19 11.12 37.63
N GLY A 334 0.15 10.67 38.32
CA GLY A 334 -1.15 11.34 38.28
C GLY A 334 -1.78 11.37 36.87
N ALA A 335 -1.44 10.39 36.03
CA ALA A 335 -1.82 10.32 34.63
C ALA A 335 -2.94 9.30 34.39
N PRO A 336 -3.83 9.50 33.40
CA PRO A 336 -4.90 8.54 33.09
C PRO A 336 -4.40 7.21 32.55
N SER A 337 -3.16 7.15 32.05
CA SER A 337 -2.49 5.93 31.57
C SER A 337 -0.98 6.08 31.57
N CYS A 338 -0.28 4.95 31.71
CA CYS A 338 1.16 4.89 31.61
C CYS A 338 1.60 3.63 30.85
N ASN A 339 2.61 3.75 29.99
CA ASN A 339 3.28 2.58 29.42
C ASN A 339 4.37 2.09 30.37
N GLY A 340 4.01 1.21 31.31
CA GLY A 340 4.93 0.71 32.33
C GLY A 340 6.19 0.05 31.78
N TRP A 341 6.16 -0.52 30.56
CA TRP A 341 7.33 -1.12 29.92
C TRP A 341 8.45 -0.12 29.63
N THR A 342 8.11 1.08 29.21
CA THR A 342 9.06 2.15 28.91
C THR A 342 9.28 3.09 30.08
N TYR A 343 8.37 3.09 31.07
CA TYR A 343 8.43 3.93 32.25
C TYR A 343 9.37 3.37 33.31
N TRP A 344 9.29 2.05 33.56
CA TRP A 344 10.11 1.41 34.59
C TRP A 344 11.46 0.94 34.06
N CYS A 345 12.51 1.16 34.89
CA CYS A 345 13.86 0.73 34.63
C CYS A 345 14.38 -0.14 35.77
N PHE A 346 15.28 -1.07 35.48
CA PHE A 346 16.09 -1.77 36.45
C PHE A 346 17.55 -1.31 36.34
N LYS A 347 18.33 -1.42 37.41
CA LYS A 347 19.73 -1.05 37.40
C LYS A 347 20.61 -2.25 37.04
N LYS A 348 21.49 -2.07 36.06
CA LYS A 348 22.52 -3.04 35.69
C LYS A 348 23.83 -2.32 35.55
N ARG A 349 24.80 -2.69 36.39
CA ARG A 349 26.13 -2.03 36.45
C ARG A 349 26.07 -0.51 36.63
N GLY A 350 25.07 -0.03 37.38
CA GLY A 350 24.85 1.39 37.62
C GLY A 350 24.01 2.13 36.58
N GLU A 351 23.73 1.54 35.43
CA GLU A 351 22.89 2.12 34.38
C GLU A 351 21.44 1.76 34.57
N ALA A 352 20.52 2.73 34.30
CA ALA A 352 19.07 2.53 34.32
C ALA A 352 18.64 2.03 32.96
N ILE A 353 18.14 0.80 32.89
CA ILE A 353 17.72 0.14 31.65
C ILE A 353 16.21 -0.09 31.67
N PRO A 354 15.42 0.34 30.65
CA PRO A 354 14.03 0.08 30.62
C PRO A 354 13.68 -1.43 30.60
N ILE A 355 12.67 -1.83 31.38
CA ILE A 355 12.24 -3.25 31.45
C ILE A 355 11.73 -3.78 30.12
N ASP A 356 11.39 -2.90 29.15
CA ASP A 356 11.03 -3.26 27.76
C ASP A 356 12.12 -4.10 27.07
N MET A 357 13.36 -3.92 27.45
CA MET A 357 14.47 -4.71 26.92
C MET A 357 14.35 -6.20 27.29
N LEU A 358 13.85 -6.49 28.49
CA LEU A 358 13.60 -7.86 28.94
C LEU A 358 12.43 -8.48 28.15
N ARG A 359 11.37 -7.71 27.92
CA ARG A 359 10.25 -8.13 27.07
C ARG A 359 10.70 -8.44 25.64
N LYS A 360 11.53 -7.59 25.04
CA LYS A 360 12.10 -7.81 23.70
C LYS A 360 12.92 -9.09 23.63
N LYS A 361 13.68 -9.39 24.67
CA LYS A 361 14.45 -10.64 24.75
C LYS A 361 13.53 -11.87 24.75
N ILE A 362 12.47 -11.85 25.56
CA ILE A 362 11.48 -12.93 25.59
C ILE A 362 10.81 -13.11 24.22
N ARG A 363 10.43 -12.02 23.55
CA ARG A 363 9.84 -12.06 22.22
C ARG A 363 10.75 -12.65 21.16
N ALA A 364 12.05 -12.30 21.20
CA ALA A 364 13.04 -12.87 20.29
C ALA A 364 13.16 -14.41 20.43
N GLU A 365 12.93 -14.95 21.63
CA GLU A 365 12.92 -16.40 21.88
C GLU A 365 11.61 -17.08 21.47
N MET A 366 10.50 -16.31 21.28
CA MET A 366 9.19 -16.82 20.88
C MET A 366 8.97 -16.78 19.36
N THR A 367 9.83 -16.07 18.63
CA THR A 367 9.75 -15.97 17.17
C THR A 367 10.77 -16.94 16.58
N PRO A 368 10.33 -17.98 15.82
CA PRO A 368 11.21 -18.96 15.21
C PRO A 368 12.14 -18.36 14.16
#